data_17b9ad59c198fc514b86115e6f963011
#
_entry.id   17b9ad59c198fc514b86115e6f963011
#
_cell.length_a   1.000
_cell.length_b   1.000
_cell.length_c   1.000
_cell.angle_alpha   90.00
_cell.angle_beta   90.00
_cell.angle_gamma   90.00
#
_symmetry.space_group_name_H-M   'P 1'
#
loop_
_entity.id
_entity.type
_entity.pdbx_description
1 polymer ?
#
loop_
_entity_poly.entity_id
_entity_poly.type
_entity_poly.pdbx_seq_one_letter_code
_entity_poly.pdbx_strand_id
1 'polypeptide(L)'
;EAEKYGEVNVLASSEDKTFSYIPDCSDLDISEDADYVYICENNTIYGTKFKELPNTKGKTLVADVSSCFLSEPVDVSKYGVIYGGVQKNVGPAGVVIAIIREDLITDDVLEGTPTMLKYKTHADAKSLYNTPPAYGIYICGKVFKWLKKQGGLEAIKERNEKKAKILYDYLDESKLFKGTVVPKDRSLMNVPFVTGDKDLDAKFVKEAKKAGFENLKGHRSVGGMRASIYNAMPIEGVEKLVE
;
A
#
# COMPACT_ATOMS: atom_id res chain seq x y z
N GLU A 1 0.55 6.04 -17.02
CA GLU A 1 0.75 4.78 -17.78
C GLU A 1 -0.57 4.25 -18.35
N ALA A 2 -1.69 4.28 -17.61
CA ALA A 2 -3.00 3.84 -18.11
C ALA A 2 -3.45 4.59 -19.37
N GLU A 3 -3.11 5.87 -19.51
CA GLU A 3 -3.37 6.71 -20.69
C GLU A 3 -2.79 6.15 -21.99
N LYS A 4 -1.88 5.19 -21.93
CA LYS A 4 -1.35 4.49 -23.12
C LYS A 4 -2.34 3.46 -23.68
N TYR A 5 -3.33 3.08 -22.90
CA TYR A 5 -4.27 2.00 -23.22
C TYR A 5 -5.73 2.44 -23.22
N GLY A 6 -6.03 3.63 -22.73
CA GLY A 6 -7.38 4.15 -22.65
C GLY A 6 -7.44 5.57 -22.11
N GLU A 7 -8.63 6.10 -21.99
CA GLU A 7 -8.89 7.40 -21.38
C GLU A 7 -8.84 7.31 -19.85
N VAL A 8 -8.23 8.32 -19.19
CA VAL A 8 -8.09 8.35 -17.75
C VAL A 8 -8.73 9.61 -17.18
N ASN A 9 -9.73 9.44 -16.34
CA ASN A 9 -10.40 10.51 -15.63
C ASN A 9 -10.00 10.51 -14.15
N VAL A 10 -9.44 11.61 -13.66
CA VAL A 10 -9.11 11.79 -12.24
C VAL A 10 -10.37 12.23 -11.51
N LEU A 11 -11.02 11.30 -10.80
CA LEU A 11 -12.30 11.55 -10.11
C LEU A 11 -12.13 12.39 -8.84
N ALA A 12 -11.03 12.21 -8.12
CA ALA A 12 -10.70 12.95 -6.91
C ALA A 12 -9.19 13.00 -6.69
N SER A 13 -8.70 14.09 -6.13
CA SER A 13 -7.28 14.26 -5.78
C SER A 13 -7.15 15.10 -4.51
N SER A 14 -6.13 14.81 -3.72
CA SER A 14 -5.71 15.62 -2.57
C SER A 14 -4.37 16.33 -2.80
N GLU A 15 -4.02 16.55 -4.06
CA GLU A 15 -2.80 17.25 -4.46
C GLU A 15 -2.73 18.68 -3.90
N ASP A 16 -3.89 19.33 -3.73
CA ASP A 16 -4.05 20.66 -3.11
C ASP A 16 -3.36 20.77 -1.73
N LYS A 17 -3.28 19.65 -0.98
CA LYS A 17 -2.60 19.57 0.32
C LYS A 17 -1.50 18.50 0.32
N THR A 18 -0.82 18.34 -0.80
CA THR A 18 0.33 17.42 -0.95
C THR A 18 -0.04 16.00 -0.51
N PHE A 19 -1.23 15.52 -0.90
CA PHE A 19 -1.75 14.17 -0.63
C PHE A 19 -1.77 13.79 0.86
N SER A 20 -2.02 14.77 1.74
CA SER A 20 -2.07 14.56 3.20
C SER A 20 -3.39 14.02 3.72
N TYR A 21 -4.38 13.83 2.86
CA TYR A 21 -5.69 13.29 3.20
C TYR A 21 -6.26 12.44 2.06
N ILE A 22 -7.30 11.67 2.36
CA ILE A 22 -8.13 10.98 1.36
C ILE A 22 -9.34 11.85 1.06
N PRO A 23 -9.60 12.23 -0.21
CA PRO A 23 -10.80 12.94 -0.59
C PRO A 23 -12.07 12.18 -0.23
N ASP A 24 -13.19 12.88 -0.10
CA ASP A 24 -14.49 12.23 -0.02
C ASP A 24 -14.79 11.52 -1.34
N CYS A 25 -14.92 10.21 -1.29
CA CYS A 25 -15.20 9.34 -2.42
C CYS A 25 -16.59 8.68 -2.32
N SER A 26 -17.50 9.24 -1.53
CA SER A 26 -18.85 8.72 -1.33
C SER A 26 -19.78 8.97 -2.53
N ASP A 27 -19.55 10.07 -3.27
CA ASP A 27 -20.33 10.45 -4.45
C ASP A 27 -19.42 10.99 -5.57
N LEU A 28 -18.79 10.09 -6.28
CA LEU A 28 -17.89 10.40 -7.40
C LEU A 28 -18.69 10.56 -8.70
N ASP A 29 -18.28 11.50 -9.56
CA ASP A 29 -18.82 11.67 -10.92
C ASP A 29 -18.15 10.66 -11.87
N ILE A 30 -18.63 9.43 -11.83
CA ILE A 30 -18.09 8.33 -12.63
C ILE A 30 -18.85 8.25 -13.94
N SER A 31 -18.15 8.31 -15.06
CA SER A 31 -18.74 8.16 -16.40
C SER A 31 -19.45 6.80 -16.56
N GLU A 32 -20.56 6.80 -17.27
CA GLU A 32 -21.34 5.58 -17.55
C GLU A 32 -20.56 4.55 -18.37
N ASP A 33 -19.63 4.99 -19.20
CA ASP A 33 -18.76 4.16 -20.05
C ASP A 33 -17.44 3.76 -19.37
N ALA A 34 -17.19 4.17 -18.11
CA ALA A 34 -16.00 3.77 -17.38
C ALA A 34 -15.95 2.24 -17.17
N ASP A 35 -14.83 1.61 -17.53
CA ASP A 35 -14.63 0.16 -17.34
C ASP A 35 -14.40 -0.18 -15.86
N TYR A 36 -13.63 0.66 -15.14
CA TYR A 36 -13.30 0.42 -13.74
C TYR A 36 -12.93 1.71 -13.00
N VAL A 37 -12.97 1.64 -11.68
CA VAL A 37 -12.42 2.65 -10.76
C VAL A 37 -11.14 2.09 -10.15
N TYR A 38 -10.08 2.89 -10.16
CA TYR A 38 -8.77 2.49 -9.62
C TYR A 38 -8.42 3.29 -8.36
N ILE A 39 -7.86 2.61 -7.37
CA ILE A 39 -7.24 3.23 -6.20
C ILE A 39 -5.88 2.61 -5.87
N CYS A 40 -4.96 3.44 -5.36
CA CYS A 40 -3.83 2.98 -4.55
C CYS A 40 -4.28 3.03 -3.10
N GLU A 41 -4.63 1.87 -2.53
CA GLU A 41 -5.34 1.80 -1.24
C GLU A 41 -4.50 2.32 -0.06
N ASN A 42 -3.17 2.13 -0.13
CA ASN A 42 -2.23 2.71 0.82
C ASN A 42 -1.09 3.43 0.08
N ASN A 43 -1.02 4.73 0.22
CA ASN A 43 0.02 5.53 -0.43
C ASN A 43 1.33 5.43 0.34
N THR A 44 2.30 4.70 -0.21
CA THR A 44 3.61 4.45 0.40
C THR A 44 4.43 5.74 0.60
N ILE A 45 4.24 6.72 -0.28
CA ILE A 45 5.04 7.96 -0.32
C ILE A 45 4.49 8.96 0.68
N TYR A 46 3.18 9.21 0.63
CA TYR A 46 2.53 10.25 1.41
C TYR A 46 1.87 9.74 2.70
N GLY A 47 1.77 8.41 2.89
CA GLY A 47 1.31 7.81 4.14
C GLY A 47 -0.19 7.85 4.37
N THR A 48 -0.99 8.10 3.34
CA THR A 48 -2.46 8.02 3.42
C THR A 48 -2.96 6.60 3.13
N LYS A 49 -4.07 6.22 3.76
CA LYS A 49 -4.72 4.90 3.61
C LYS A 49 -6.23 5.09 3.51
N PHE A 50 -6.85 4.50 2.50
CA PHE A 50 -8.30 4.38 2.44
C PHE A 50 -8.80 3.54 3.63
N LYS A 51 -9.65 4.12 4.48
CA LYS A 51 -10.35 3.42 5.57
C LYS A 51 -11.70 2.89 5.09
N GLU A 52 -12.31 3.61 4.18
CA GLU A 52 -13.53 3.24 3.50
C GLU A 52 -13.27 3.22 2.00
N LEU A 53 -13.84 2.23 1.31
CA LEU A 53 -13.70 2.12 -0.13
C LEU A 53 -14.57 3.17 -0.83
N PRO A 54 -14.14 3.67 -2.01
CA PRO A 54 -14.95 4.60 -2.78
C PRO A 54 -16.28 3.97 -3.21
N ASN A 55 -17.32 4.78 -3.29
CA ASN A 55 -18.56 4.37 -3.94
C ASN A 55 -18.33 4.35 -5.46
N THR A 56 -18.18 3.16 -6.00
CA THR A 56 -17.92 2.97 -7.44
C THR A 56 -19.16 3.01 -8.31
N LYS A 57 -20.34 3.22 -7.74
CA LYS A 57 -21.64 3.19 -8.44
C LYS A 57 -21.83 1.92 -9.29
N GLY A 58 -21.31 0.79 -8.78
CA GLY A 58 -21.40 -0.52 -9.44
C GLY A 58 -20.28 -0.82 -10.44
N LYS A 59 -19.36 0.11 -10.69
CA LYS A 59 -18.17 -0.16 -11.52
C LYS A 59 -17.18 -1.05 -10.79
N THR A 60 -16.43 -1.81 -11.55
CA THR A 60 -15.36 -2.68 -11.05
C THR A 60 -14.32 -1.87 -10.25
N LEU A 61 -14.04 -2.25 -9.01
CA LEU A 61 -12.95 -1.66 -8.22
C LEU A 61 -11.65 -2.41 -8.45
N VAL A 62 -10.62 -1.70 -8.84
CA VAL A 62 -9.24 -2.19 -8.98
C VAL A 62 -8.35 -1.51 -7.94
N ALA A 63 -7.67 -2.28 -7.11
CA ALA A 63 -6.86 -1.74 -6.03
C ALA A 63 -5.41 -2.24 -6.05
N ASP A 64 -4.46 -1.29 -6.00
CA ASP A 64 -3.07 -1.57 -5.63
C ASP A 64 -2.96 -1.58 -4.10
N VAL A 65 -2.64 -2.74 -3.55
CA VAL A 65 -2.45 -2.94 -2.12
C VAL A 65 -1.00 -3.23 -1.74
N SER A 66 -0.04 -2.96 -2.63
CA SER A 66 1.37 -3.35 -2.46
C SER A 66 1.94 -2.97 -1.09
N SER A 67 1.55 -1.84 -0.51
CA SER A 67 2.10 -1.38 0.77
C SER A 67 1.22 -1.65 1.99
N CYS A 68 0.05 -2.25 1.81
CA CYS A 68 -0.83 -2.70 2.90
C CYS A 68 -1.28 -4.16 2.76
N PHE A 69 -0.70 -4.92 1.83
CA PHE A 69 -1.12 -6.30 1.58
C PHE A 69 -1.00 -7.14 2.85
N LEU A 70 -2.08 -7.83 3.23
CA LEU A 70 -2.19 -8.65 4.44
C LEU A 70 -1.85 -7.90 5.75
N SER A 71 -2.08 -6.59 5.81
CA SER A 71 -1.91 -5.81 7.04
C SER A 71 -3.14 -5.83 7.95
N GLU A 72 -4.28 -6.20 7.40
CA GLU A 72 -5.58 -6.28 8.05
C GLU A 72 -6.54 -7.19 7.27
N PRO A 73 -7.68 -7.63 7.84
CA PRO A 73 -8.73 -8.33 7.11
C PRO A 73 -9.32 -7.48 5.99
N VAL A 74 -9.63 -8.12 4.87
CA VAL A 74 -10.21 -7.50 3.68
C VAL A 74 -11.37 -8.33 3.16
N ASP A 75 -12.50 -7.70 2.86
CA ASP A 75 -13.61 -8.33 2.15
C ASP A 75 -13.33 -8.27 0.65
N VAL A 76 -12.75 -9.35 0.11
CA VAL A 76 -12.36 -9.43 -1.30
C VAL A 76 -13.54 -9.34 -2.27
N SER A 77 -14.77 -9.59 -1.80
CA SER A 77 -15.98 -9.52 -2.64
C SER A 77 -16.31 -8.11 -3.13
N LYS A 78 -15.76 -7.10 -2.47
CA LYS A 78 -15.93 -5.69 -2.85
C LYS A 78 -15.06 -5.23 -4.02
N TYR A 79 -14.16 -6.08 -4.50
CA TYR A 79 -13.21 -5.74 -5.55
C TYR A 79 -13.42 -6.60 -6.79
N GLY A 80 -13.06 -6.07 -7.93
CA GLY A 80 -12.85 -6.88 -9.13
C GLY A 80 -11.42 -7.39 -9.23
N VAL A 81 -10.45 -6.50 -8.91
CA VAL A 81 -9.03 -6.85 -8.91
C VAL A 81 -8.34 -6.24 -7.70
N ILE A 82 -7.64 -7.07 -6.94
CA ILE A 82 -6.68 -6.65 -5.92
C ILE A 82 -5.31 -7.13 -6.36
N TYR A 83 -4.33 -6.27 -6.42
CA TYR A 83 -2.97 -6.70 -6.71
C TYR A 83 -1.94 -6.01 -5.83
N GLY A 84 -0.81 -6.67 -5.66
CA GLY A 84 0.30 -6.09 -4.91
C GLY A 84 1.63 -6.76 -5.19
N GLY A 85 2.67 -5.94 -5.34
CA GLY A 85 4.04 -6.41 -5.27
C GLY A 85 4.38 -6.83 -3.85
N VAL A 86 4.90 -8.04 -3.69
CA VAL A 86 5.09 -8.66 -2.36
C VAL A 86 6.25 -8.05 -1.54
N GLN A 87 7.15 -7.32 -2.17
CA GLN A 87 8.42 -6.85 -1.59
C GLN A 87 8.31 -5.92 -0.37
N LYS A 88 7.11 -5.40 -0.08
CA LYS A 88 6.90 -4.51 1.06
C LYS A 88 6.45 -5.27 2.30
N ASN A 89 5.49 -6.18 2.16
CA ASN A 89 4.83 -6.76 3.34
C ASN A 89 4.69 -8.29 3.32
N VAL A 90 4.99 -8.97 2.20
CA VAL A 90 4.63 -10.38 1.99
C VAL A 90 5.80 -11.26 1.60
N GLY A 91 6.87 -10.71 1.01
CA GLY A 91 8.00 -11.50 0.56
C GLY A 91 9.09 -10.66 -0.13
N PRO A 92 10.04 -11.30 -0.85
CA PRO A 92 11.08 -10.62 -1.59
C PRO A 92 10.57 -10.04 -2.91
N ALA A 93 11.29 -9.07 -3.47
CA ALA A 93 10.99 -8.52 -4.79
C ALA A 93 10.97 -9.60 -5.88
N GLY A 94 10.12 -9.40 -6.91
CA GLY A 94 10.03 -10.26 -8.08
C GLY A 94 8.75 -11.10 -8.15
N VAL A 95 7.86 -10.99 -7.18
CA VAL A 95 6.53 -11.61 -7.21
C VAL A 95 5.46 -10.53 -7.11
N VAL A 96 4.41 -10.67 -7.91
CA VAL A 96 3.14 -9.95 -7.78
C VAL A 96 2.06 -10.99 -7.52
N ILE A 97 1.19 -10.70 -6.55
CA ILE A 97 -0.01 -11.49 -6.31
C ILE A 97 -1.19 -10.67 -6.81
N ALA A 98 -2.04 -11.28 -7.65
CA ALA A 98 -3.30 -10.72 -8.10
C ALA A 98 -4.45 -11.63 -7.67
N ILE A 99 -5.48 -11.04 -7.05
CA ILE A 99 -6.75 -11.67 -6.73
C ILE A 99 -7.76 -11.06 -7.68
N ILE A 100 -8.36 -11.87 -8.54
CA ILE A 100 -9.17 -11.39 -9.66
C ILE A 100 -10.52 -12.10 -9.59
N ARG A 101 -11.59 -11.32 -9.71
CA ARG A 101 -12.95 -11.85 -9.80
C ARG A 101 -13.08 -12.69 -11.08
N GLU A 102 -13.70 -13.84 -10.99
CA GLU A 102 -13.68 -14.86 -12.04
C GLU A 102 -14.29 -14.37 -13.38
N ASP A 103 -15.33 -13.55 -13.31
CA ASP A 103 -15.98 -12.96 -14.48
C ASP A 103 -15.09 -12.00 -15.30
N LEU A 104 -13.99 -11.53 -14.72
CA LEU A 104 -13.00 -10.69 -15.41
C LEU A 104 -11.90 -11.49 -16.11
N ILE A 105 -11.91 -12.82 -15.98
CA ILE A 105 -10.93 -13.71 -16.61
C ILE A 105 -11.51 -14.22 -17.92
N THR A 106 -11.42 -13.42 -18.97
CA THR A 106 -12.04 -13.69 -20.27
C THR A 106 -11.02 -13.65 -21.42
N ASP A 107 -11.47 -14.05 -22.61
CA ASP A 107 -10.72 -13.88 -23.85
C ASP A 107 -10.97 -12.51 -24.52
N ASP A 108 -11.93 -11.73 -23.97
CA ASP A 108 -12.22 -10.38 -24.44
C ASP A 108 -11.15 -9.43 -23.91
N VAL A 109 -10.19 -9.11 -24.75
CA VAL A 109 -9.03 -8.25 -24.45
C VAL A 109 -8.78 -7.31 -25.61
N LEU A 110 -8.16 -6.18 -25.37
CA LEU A 110 -7.78 -5.23 -26.41
C LEU A 110 -6.94 -5.92 -27.51
N GLU A 111 -7.18 -5.57 -28.75
CA GLU A 111 -6.38 -6.06 -29.88
C GLU A 111 -4.88 -5.76 -29.66
N GLY A 112 -4.03 -6.72 -29.94
CA GLY A 112 -2.59 -6.59 -29.73
C GLY A 112 -2.13 -6.79 -28.30
N THR A 113 -3.03 -7.12 -27.34
CA THR A 113 -2.63 -7.40 -25.95
C THR A 113 -1.61 -8.55 -25.90
N PRO A 114 -0.39 -8.30 -25.36
CA PRO A 114 0.62 -9.34 -25.22
C PRO A 114 0.12 -10.52 -24.38
N THR A 115 0.53 -11.73 -24.72
CA THR A 115 0.11 -12.97 -24.03
C THR A 115 0.26 -12.88 -22.50
N MET A 116 1.37 -12.33 -22.02
CA MET A 116 1.65 -12.22 -20.58
C MET A 116 0.82 -11.15 -19.85
N LEU A 117 0.10 -10.28 -20.55
CA LEU A 117 -0.82 -9.30 -19.98
C LEU A 117 -2.28 -9.77 -19.97
N LYS A 118 -2.57 -10.98 -20.46
CA LYS A 118 -3.89 -11.58 -20.41
C LYS A 118 -4.07 -12.36 -19.10
N TYR A 119 -5.02 -12.02 -18.29
CA TYR A 119 -5.32 -12.74 -17.03
C TYR A 119 -5.61 -14.23 -17.28
N LYS A 120 -6.32 -14.54 -18.37
CA LYS A 120 -6.67 -15.91 -18.73
C LYS A 120 -5.44 -16.79 -18.99
N THR A 121 -4.38 -16.24 -19.60
CA THR A 121 -3.10 -16.98 -19.79
C THR A 121 -2.55 -17.48 -18.45
N HIS A 122 -2.60 -16.64 -17.43
CA HIS A 122 -2.11 -17.01 -16.09
C HIS A 122 -3.07 -17.95 -15.36
N ALA A 123 -4.38 -17.72 -15.45
CA ALA A 123 -5.40 -18.53 -14.80
C ALA A 123 -5.41 -19.96 -15.32
N ASP A 124 -5.47 -20.16 -16.65
CA ASP A 124 -5.50 -21.46 -17.32
C ASP A 124 -4.23 -22.28 -16.99
N ALA A 125 -3.09 -21.63 -16.93
CA ALA A 125 -1.81 -22.23 -16.59
C ALA A 125 -1.54 -22.32 -15.07
N LYS A 126 -2.50 -21.94 -14.21
CA LYS A 126 -2.33 -21.93 -12.73
C LYS A 126 -1.08 -21.16 -12.31
N SER A 127 -0.84 -20.00 -12.94
CA SER A 127 0.34 -19.15 -12.79
C SER A 127 1.68 -19.78 -13.21
N LEU A 128 1.65 -20.86 -13.99
CA LEU A 128 2.84 -21.60 -14.45
C LEU A 128 2.97 -21.58 -15.98
N TYR A 129 2.49 -20.53 -16.65
CA TYR A 129 2.64 -20.39 -18.10
C TYR A 129 4.12 -20.39 -18.52
N ASN A 130 4.96 -19.76 -17.74
CA ASN A 130 6.43 -19.82 -17.86
C ASN A 130 7.04 -20.22 -16.49
N THR A 131 8.35 -20.42 -16.46
CA THR A 131 9.07 -20.73 -15.23
C THR A 131 8.83 -19.63 -14.17
N PRO A 132 8.23 -19.93 -13.02
CA PRO A 132 7.90 -18.95 -12.02
C PRO A 132 9.12 -18.58 -11.15
N PRO A 133 9.09 -17.44 -10.43
CA PRO A 133 10.10 -17.07 -9.46
C PRO A 133 9.98 -17.94 -8.18
N ALA A 134 10.35 -19.22 -8.28
CA ALA A 134 10.06 -20.27 -7.30
C ALA A 134 10.53 -19.90 -5.87
N TYR A 135 11.73 -19.31 -5.74
CA TYR A 135 12.24 -18.87 -4.43
C TYR A 135 11.34 -17.81 -3.79
N GLY A 136 10.97 -16.78 -4.56
CA GLY A 136 10.08 -15.72 -4.07
C GLY A 136 8.72 -16.25 -3.62
N ILE A 137 8.13 -17.15 -4.40
CA ILE A 137 6.86 -17.82 -4.06
C ILE A 137 7.01 -18.66 -2.80
N TYR A 138 8.09 -19.42 -2.67
CA TYR A 138 8.39 -20.20 -1.46
C TYR A 138 8.47 -19.33 -0.21
N ILE A 139 9.15 -18.19 -0.28
CA ILE A 139 9.26 -17.25 0.84
C ILE A 139 7.90 -16.64 1.17
N CYS A 140 7.09 -16.24 0.18
CA CYS A 140 5.70 -15.79 0.43
C CYS A 140 4.91 -16.86 1.20
N GLY A 141 5.04 -18.12 0.82
CA GLY A 141 4.42 -19.24 1.55
C GLY A 141 4.88 -19.35 3.01
N LYS A 142 6.14 -19.00 3.32
CA LYS A 142 6.64 -18.94 4.71
C LYS A 142 6.01 -17.77 5.47
N VAL A 143 5.88 -16.59 4.82
CA VAL A 143 5.22 -15.43 5.42
C VAL A 143 3.75 -15.71 5.70
N PHE A 144 3.01 -16.36 4.80
CA PHE A 144 1.63 -16.77 5.06
C PHE A 144 1.50 -17.70 6.27
N LYS A 145 2.41 -18.69 6.41
CA LYS A 145 2.45 -19.57 7.58
C LYS A 145 2.77 -18.79 8.86
N TRP A 146 3.66 -17.82 8.78
CA TRP A 146 3.99 -16.95 9.90
C TRP A 146 2.78 -16.10 10.32
N LEU A 147 2.07 -15.44 9.37
CA LEU A 147 0.86 -14.68 9.64
C LEU A 147 -0.22 -15.54 10.35
N LYS A 148 -0.44 -16.77 9.86
CA LYS A 148 -1.36 -17.71 10.52
C LYS A 148 -0.93 -18.03 11.96
N LYS A 149 0.36 -18.22 12.20
CA LYS A 149 0.91 -18.44 13.54
C LYS A 149 0.77 -17.25 14.48
N GLN A 150 0.73 -16.01 13.93
CA GLN A 150 0.52 -14.81 14.72
C GLN A 150 -0.96 -14.58 15.11
N GLY A 151 -1.85 -15.47 14.75
CA GLY A 151 -3.29 -15.37 15.02
C GLY A 151 -4.14 -14.87 13.84
N GLY A 152 -3.57 -14.80 12.64
CA GLY A 152 -4.28 -14.35 11.45
C GLY A 152 -4.30 -12.83 11.29
N LEU A 153 -5.12 -12.34 10.36
CA LEU A 153 -5.11 -10.94 9.97
C LEU A 153 -5.73 -10.02 11.03
N GLU A 154 -6.64 -10.49 11.85
CA GLU A 154 -7.21 -9.76 12.98
C GLU A 154 -6.12 -9.42 14.01
N ALA A 155 -5.35 -10.42 14.43
CA ALA A 155 -4.25 -10.21 15.38
C ALA A 155 -3.13 -9.33 14.79
N ILE A 156 -2.88 -9.47 13.49
CA ILE A 156 -1.91 -8.60 12.77
C ILE A 156 -2.40 -7.15 12.74
N LYS A 157 -3.68 -6.91 12.48
CA LYS A 157 -4.30 -5.58 12.51
C LYS A 157 -4.11 -4.92 13.88
N GLU A 158 -4.50 -5.61 14.96
CA GLU A 158 -4.33 -5.11 16.34
C GLU A 158 -2.87 -4.75 16.64
N ARG A 159 -1.94 -5.61 16.22
CA ARG A 159 -0.50 -5.35 16.38
C ARG A 159 -0.04 -4.13 15.59
N ASN A 160 -0.50 -3.98 14.35
CA ASN A 160 -0.16 -2.83 13.52
C ASN A 160 -0.75 -1.53 14.07
N GLU A 161 -1.97 -1.56 14.59
CA GLU A 161 -2.61 -0.41 15.24
C GLU A 161 -1.82 0.03 16.49
N LYS A 162 -1.47 -0.91 17.37
CA LYS A 162 -0.64 -0.62 18.56
C LYS A 162 0.71 0.00 18.17
N LYS A 163 1.37 -0.60 17.19
CA LYS A 163 2.67 -0.16 16.71
C LYS A 163 2.62 1.24 16.09
N ALA A 164 1.64 1.48 15.21
CA ALA A 164 1.46 2.79 14.58
C ALA A 164 1.06 3.86 15.60
N LYS A 165 0.22 3.51 16.59
CA LYS A 165 -0.19 4.41 17.66
C LYS A 165 1.00 4.96 18.45
N ILE A 166 1.97 4.15 18.82
CA ILE A 166 3.18 4.58 19.53
C ILE A 166 3.88 5.73 18.78
N LEU A 167 4.08 5.57 17.47
CA LEU A 167 4.76 6.59 16.68
C LEU A 167 3.88 7.83 16.46
N TYR A 168 2.61 7.65 16.17
CA TYR A 168 1.70 8.79 15.94
C TYR A 168 1.45 9.61 17.19
N ASP A 169 1.29 8.97 18.37
CA ASP A 169 1.15 9.68 19.65
C ASP A 169 2.39 10.56 19.92
N TYR A 170 3.59 10.02 19.70
CA TYR A 170 4.82 10.79 19.80
C TYR A 170 4.85 11.99 18.83
N LEU A 171 4.48 11.78 17.58
CA LEU A 171 4.49 12.84 16.56
C LEU A 171 3.44 13.94 16.88
N ASP A 172 2.30 13.57 17.44
CA ASP A 172 1.23 14.50 17.79
C ASP A 172 1.59 15.36 19.01
N GLU A 173 2.40 14.85 19.95
CA GLU A 173 2.89 15.57 21.13
C GLU A 173 4.20 16.31 20.88
N SER A 174 4.95 15.95 19.83
CA SER A 174 6.28 16.48 19.54
C SER A 174 6.23 17.96 19.14
N LYS A 175 7.15 18.75 19.70
CA LYS A 175 7.37 20.15 19.29
C LYS A 175 8.27 20.25 18.06
N LEU A 176 9.07 19.23 17.80
CA LEU A 176 10.05 19.22 16.71
C LEU A 176 9.54 18.47 15.48
N PHE A 177 9.00 17.26 15.68
CA PHE A 177 8.53 16.41 14.58
C PHE A 177 7.03 16.55 14.37
N LYS A 178 6.59 16.53 13.13
CA LYS A 178 5.17 16.58 12.76
C LYS A 178 4.85 15.52 11.72
N GLY A 179 3.80 14.72 11.98
CA GLY A 179 3.20 13.85 10.98
C GLY A 179 2.59 14.68 9.85
N THR A 180 2.69 14.20 8.62
CA THR A 180 2.21 14.95 7.44
C THR A 180 0.77 14.61 7.04
N VAL A 181 0.18 13.58 7.65
CA VAL A 181 -1.15 13.06 7.29
C VAL A 181 -2.18 13.40 8.35
N VAL A 182 -3.38 13.79 7.93
CA VAL A 182 -4.50 14.02 8.85
C VAL A 182 -4.85 12.73 9.62
N PRO A 183 -5.21 12.80 10.91
CA PRO A 183 -5.34 11.60 11.76
C PRO A 183 -6.25 10.51 11.20
N LYS A 184 -7.39 10.86 10.61
CA LYS A 184 -8.37 9.90 10.09
C LYS A 184 -7.84 9.05 8.93
N ASP A 185 -6.87 9.56 8.15
CA ASP A 185 -6.39 8.93 6.92
C ASP A 185 -4.98 8.35 7.04
N ARG A 186 -4.44 8.27 8.26
CA ARG A 186 -3.10 7.76 8.54
C ARG A 186 -2.93 6.29 8.20
N SER A 187 -1.84 5.98 7.50
CA SER A 187 -1.41 4.60 7.22
C SER A 187 -0.85 3.93 8.49
N LEU A 188 -1.14 2.63 8.65
CA LEU A 188 -0.50 1.80 9.67
C LEU A 188 0.87 1.25 9.23
N MET A 189 1.22 1.44 7.94
CA MET A 189 2.40 0.85 7.31
C MET A 189 3.50 1.87 7.02
N ASN A 190 3.13 3.09 6.63
CA ASN A 190 4.05 4.13 6.20
C ASN A 190 3.73 5.44 6.91
N VAL A 191 4.62 5.86 7.78
CA VAL A 191 4.45 7.05 8.63
C VAL A 191 5.47 8.12 8.19
N PRO A 192 5.07 9.06 7.31
CA PRO A 192 5.92 10.19 6.96
C PRO A 192 5.83 11.29 8.02
N PHE A 193 6.96 11.93 8.27
CA PHE A 193 7.07 13.04 9.21
C PHE A 193 8.21 13.99 8.82
N VAL A 194 8.16 15.21 9.33
CA VAL A 194 9.11 16.29 9.03
C VAL A 194 9.41 17.09 10.29
N THR A 195 10.52 17.82 10.30
CA THR A 195 10.78 18.86 11.30
C THR A 195 10.31 20.25 10.83
N GLY A 196 10.08 20.41 9.53
CA GLY A 196 9.84 21.71 8.89
C GLY A 196 11.13 22.41 8.43
N ASP A 197 12.29 21.85 8.74
CA ASP A 197 13.61 22.33 8.33
C ASP A 197 14.38 21.19 7.66
N LYS A 198 14.77 21.38 6.39
CA LYS A 198 15.44 20.33 5.59
C LYS A 198 16.81 19.95 6.13
N ASP A 199 17.52 20.86 6.76
CA ASP A 199 18.85 20.58 7.33
C ASP A 199 18.71 19.76 8.62
N LEU A 200 17.68 20.05 9.42
CA LEU A 200 17.34 19.22 10.59
C LEU A 200 16.86 17.82 10.17
N ASP A 201 16.02 17.71 9.13
CA ASP A 201 15.60 16.41 8.57
C ASP A 201 16.82 15.58 8.15
N ALA A 202 17.75 16.19 7.41
CA ALA A 202 18.97 15.52 6.97
C ALA A 202 19.88 15.13 8.14
N LYS A 203 20.00 15.99 9.16
CA LYS A 203 20.75 15.71 10.39
C LYS A 203 20.13 14.54 11.15
N PHE A 204 18.81 14.53 11.34
CA PHE A 204 18.13 13.44 12.01
C PHE A 204 18.38 12.11 11.30
N VAL A 205 18.18 12.03 9.97
CA VAL A 205 18.43 10.81 9.19
C VAL A 205 19.86 10.29 9.39
N LYS A 206 20.84 11.19 9.43
CA LYS A 206 22.26 10.83 9.63
C LYS A 206 22.51 10.28 11.04
N GLU A 207 21.97 10.93 12.06
CA GLU A 207 22.15 10.51 13.45
C GLU A 207 21.38 9.21 13.75
N ALA A 208 20.15 9.09 13.25
CA ALA A 208 19.37 7.86 13.34
C ALA A 208 20.09 6.66 12.71
N LYS A 209 20.75 6.87 11.55
CA LYS A 209 21.55 5.82 10.92
C LYS A 209 22.73 5.39 11.82
N LYS A 210 23.40 6.32 12.48
CA LYS A 210 24.48 5.99 13.45
C LYS A 210 23.95 5.22 14.66
N ALA A 211 22.68 5.49 15.05
CA ALA A 211 21.99 4.78 16.13
C ALA A 211 21.45 3.40 15.68
N GLY A 212 21.65 2.99 14.42
CA GLY A 212 21.24 1.70 13.89
C GLY A 212 19.87 1.68 13.22
N PHE A 213 19.25 2.84 12.95
CA PHE A 213 18.02 2.93 12.19
C PHE A 213 18.31 3.13 10.70
N GLU A 214 17.91 2.17 9.89
CA GLU A 214 18.10 2.21 8.44
C GLU A 214 16.82 2.66 7.71
N ASN A 215 17.01 3.33 6.56
CA ASN A 215 15.95 3.69 5.63
C ASN A 215 14.86 4.65 6.17
N LEU A 216 15.20 5.51 7.15
CA LEU A 216 14.28 6.55 7.65
C LEU A 216 14.17 7.77 6.73
N LYS A 217 15.07 7.95 5.76
CA LYS A 217 14.98 9.03 4.79
C LYS A 217 13.67 8.95 4.00
N GLY A 218 12.95 10.05 3.91
CA GLY A 218 11.74 10.16 3.11
C GLY A 218 11.96 9.94 1.61
N HIS A 219 10.87 9.81 0.87
CA HIS A 219 10.96 9.62 -0.58
C HIS A 219 11.61 10.84 -1.25
N ARG A 220 12.42 10.61 -2.30
CA ARG A 220 13.17 11.65 -3.01
C ARG A 220 12.32 12.81 -3.55
N SER A 221 11.04 12.57 -3.85
CA SER A 221 10.11 13.59 -4.36
C SER A 221 9.48 14.44 -3.26
N VAL A 222 9.52 14.00 -1.99
CA VAL A 222 8.84 14.66 -0.86
C VAL A 222 9.84 15.21 0.16
N GLY A 223 10.93 14.48 0.40
CA GLY A 223 11.88 14.80 1.47
C GLY A 223 11.41 14.30 2.83
N GLY A 224 11.88 14.95 3.89
CA GLY A 224 11.55 14.55 5.26
C GLY A 224 12.02 13.16 5.65
N MET A 225 11.31 12.56 6.56
CA MET A 225 11.52 11.20 7.04
C MET A 225 10.28 10.33 6.77
N ARG A 226 10.48 9.02 6.73
CA ARG A 226 9.39 8.04 6.64
C ARG A 226 9.76 6.76 7.37
N ALA A 227 9.03 6.42 8.41
CA ALA A 227 9.12 5.11 9.03
C ALA A 227 8.20 4.13 8.29
N SER A 228 8.77 3.08 7.70
CA SER A 228 8.02 1.99 7.06
C SER A 228 7.97 0.82 8.03
N ILE A 229 6.86 0.71 8.77
CA ILE A 229 6.67 -0.19 9.91
C ILE A 229 5.81 -1.40 9.56
N TYR A 230 6.08 -2.03 8.44
CA TYR A 230 5.34 -3.19 7.92
C TYR A 230 5.11 -4.31 8.96
N ASN A 231 4.32 -5.30 8.62
CA ASN A 231 3.92 -6.39 9.54
C ASN A 231 5.09 -7.01 10.33
N ALA A 232 6.23 -7.18 9.69
CA ALA A 232 7.40 -7.83 10.29
C ALA A 232 8.17 -6.93 11.27
N MET A 233 7.95 -5.60 11.24
CA MET A 233 8.60 -4.69 12.21
C MET A 233 8.10 -5.00 13.63
N PRO A 234 8.98 -5.34 14.57
CA PRO A 234 8.60 -5.54 15.96
C PRO A 234 8.19 -4.22 16.62
N ILE A 235 7.32 -4.30 17.65
CA ILE A 235 6.88 -3.11 18.40
C ILE A 235 8.07 -2.40 19.03
N GLU A 236 9.00 -3.16 19.58
CA GLU A 236 10.22 -2.67 20.22
C GLU A 236 11.09 -1.82 19.26
N GLY A 237 11.04 -2.09 17.97
CA GLY A 237 11.74 -1.28 16.97
C GLY A 237 11.11 0.11 16.80
N VAL A 238 9.81 0.23 17.00
CA VAL A 238 9.10 1.53 16.98
C VAL A 238 9.25 2.26 18.31
N GLU A 239 9.17 1.55 19.44
CA GLU A 239 9.44 2.10 20.79
C GLU A 239 10.84 2.73 20.82
N LYS A 240 11.86 2.01 20.35
CA LYS A 240 13.22 2.52 20.25
C LYS A 240 13.38 3.74 19.32
N LEU A 241 12.49 3.90 18.33
CA LEU A 241 12.54 5.06 17.44
C LEU A 241 12.01 6.32 18.12
N VAL A 242 11.07 6.20 19.06
CA VAL A 242 10.49 7.34 19.77
C VAL A 242 11.30 7.72 21.03
N GLU A 243 12.16 6.86 21.56
CA GLU A 243 13.16 7.15 22.59
C GLU A 243 14.24 8.12 22.06
#